data_c6bf3112c902bf37cfb405239c7890e3
#
_entry.id   c6bf3112c902bf37cfb405239c7890e3
#
_cell.length_a   1.000
_cell.length_b   1.000
_cell.length_c   1.000
_cell.angle_alpha   90.00
_cell.angle_beta   90.00
_cell.angle_gamma   90.00
#
_symmetry.space_group_name_H-M   'P 1'
#
loop_
_entity.id
_entity.type
_entity.pdbx_description
1 polymer ?
#
loop_
_entity_poly.entity_id
_entity_poly.type
_entity_poly.pdbx_seq_one_letter_code
_entity_poly.pdbx_strand_id
1 'polypeptide(L)'
;MKKLFIAVAALFLASGLFAQQTSFPFYEFTIIKNNPATIVKDQAHTGTCWCFATVSFLESEAIRKGTADTSLNLSEMYIVRQEYLRRGADFYYRRGKGRRGPGGISHQATLDMDKHGLMTEEAYSGLLNGAKSHNHTQLQKEIDDLLDTAVVLKKGVPFDKMNEILDKYLVKVPETFTYKGKEYNPITFRNMLELNGEEYIEITSFTHHPFYEKFIIEIPDNWDMASSYNVPLDELDEICTRALTHGFTVAWDADMSEIYFAQNKHLALFTPEENLRGMKAVEKKYVENPIDPEIRQAMWDDYTTSDDHLMHITGVAKDQDGVKYYIVKNSWGPDNGDGYIYVSESYFKAKTIQIMIHKDALSKDMKKKLGIKQ
;
A
#
# COMPACT_ATOMS: atom_id res chain seq x y z
N MET A 1 54.19 -51.93 6.90
CA MET A 1 53.68 -50.56 6.77
C MET A 1 52.44 -50.60 5.87
N LYS A 2 51.26 -50.68 6.46
CA LYS A 2 49.98 -50.68 5.72
C LYS A 2 49.47 -49.22 5.65
N LYS A 3 49.36 -48.70 4.43
CA LYS A 3 48.77 -47.36 4.20
C LYS A 3 47.26 -47.49 4.19
N LEU A 4 46.64 -46.79 5.15
CA LEU A 4 45.17 -46.66 5.27
C LEU A 4 44.75 -45.52 4.35
N PHE A 5 43.97 -45.81 3.32
CA PHE A 5 43.28 -44.81 2.50
C PHE A 5 41.94 -44.44 3.17
N ILE A 6 41.82 -43.23 3.67
CA ILE A 6 40.55 -42.69 4.11
C ILE A 6 39.86 -42.03 2.92
N ALA A 7 38.79 -42.63 2.43
CA ALA A 7 37.92 -42.05 1.44
C ALA A 7 36.95 -41.07 2.16
N VAL A 8 37.11 -39.78 1.90
CA VAL A 8 36.13 -38.78 2.36
C VAL A 8 34.99 -38.74 1.34
N ALA A 9 33.85 -39.31 1.71
CA ALA A 9 32.61 -39.17 0.95
C ALA A 9 32.02 -37.80 1.23
N ALA A 10 32.10 -36.90 0.24
CA ALA A 10 31.38 -35.62 0.30
C ALA A 10 29.88 -35.85 0.06
N LEU A 11 29.10 -35.78 1.11
CA LEU A 11 27.63 -35.72 1.02
C LEU A 11 27.23 -34.34 0.46
N PHE A 12 26.88 -34.30 -0.81
CA PHE A 12 26.12 -33.17 -1.36
C PHE A 12 24.71 -33.23 -0.81
N LEU A 13 24.42 -32.43 0.21
CA LEU A 13 23.05 -32.10 0.61
C LEU A 13 22.49 -31.17 -0.49
N ALA A 14 21.78 -31.75 -1.45
CA ALA A 14 20.89 -31.01 -2.32
C ALA A 14 19.73 -30.49 -1.43
N SER A 15 19.84 -29.26 -0.94
CA SER A 15 18.71 -28.53 -0.38
C SER A 15 17.73 -28.27 -1.54
N GLY A 16 16.81 -29.19 -1.75
CA GLY A 16 15.66 -28.95 -2.60
C GLY A 16 14.90 -27.75 -2.02
N LEU A 17 14.89 -26.65 -2.74
CA LEU A 17 13.97 -25.54 -2.50
C LEU A 17 12.56 -26.10 -2.75
N PHE A 18 11.90 -26.63 -1.70
CA PHE A 18 10.48 -26.91 -1.78
C PHE A 18 9.78 -25.55 -1.90
N ALA A 19 9.15 -25.31 -3.05
CA ALA A 19 8.28 -24.15 -3.21
C ALA A 19 7.18 -24.23 -2.14
N GLN A 20 6.99 -23.15 -1.38
CA GLN A 20 5.94 -23.06 -0.40
C GLN A 20 4.60 -23.14 -1.13
N GLN A 21 3.73 -24.09 -0.73
CA GLN A 21 2.39 -24.24 -1.27
C GLN A 21 1.35 -23.74 -0.27
N THR A 22 0.34 -23.07 -0.79
CA THR A 22 -0.87 -22.69 -0.06
C THR A 22 -2.07 -23.13 -0.88
N SER A 23 -3.07 -23.75 -0.26
CA SER A 23 -4.26 -24.23 -0.96
C SER A 23 -5.53 -23.69 -0.33
N PHE A 24 -6.47 -23.32 -1.19
CA PHE A 24 -7.86 -23.00 -0.87
C PHE A 24 -8.77 -23.93 -1.68
N PRO A 25 -10.06 -24.03 -1.37
CA PRO A 25 -10.96 -24.84 -2.20
C PRO A 25 -10.84 -24.48 -3.69
N PHE A 26 -10.50 -25.45 -4.53
CA PHE A 26 -10.30 -25.35 -6.00
C PHE A 26 -9.08 -24.54 -6.47
N TYR A 27 -8.26 -23.96 -5.56
CA TYR A 27 -7.06 -23.23 -5.89
C TYR A 27 -5.86 -23.73 -5.10
N GLU A 28 -4.80 -24.11 -5.80
CA GLU A 28 -3.51 -24.51 -5.24
C GLU A 28 -2.44 -23.55 -5.73
N PHE A 29 -1.84 -22.82 -4.82
CA PHE A 29 -0.85 -21.79 -5.17
C PHE A 29 0.57 -22.28 -4.91
N THR A 30 1.42 -22.15 -5.92
CA THR A 30 2.86 -22.25 -5.80
C THR A 30 3.43 -20.83 -5.64
N ILE A 31 4.01 -20.54 -4.49
CA ILE A 31 4.62 -19.24 -4.19
C ILE A 31 5.92 -19.12 -4.98
N ILE A 32 5.98 -18.19 -5.90
CA ILE A 32 7.20 -17.87 -6.68
C ILE A 32 8.12 -16.99 -5.83
N LYS A 33 7.56 -15.98 -5.20
CA LYS A 33 8.28 -15.08 -4.30
C LYS A 33 7.28 -14.45 -3.33
N ASN A 34 7.65 -14.38 -2.04
CA ASN A 34 6.97 -13.56 -1.06
C ASN A 34 8.03 -12.80 -0.26
N ASN A 35 7.99 -11.48 -0.30
CA ASN A 35 8.96 -10.63 0.36
C ASN A 35 8.52 -10.39 1.81
N PRO A 36 9.47 -10.19 2.74
CA PRO A 36 9.14 -9.94 4.13
C PRO A 36 8.25 -8.72 4.30
N ALA A 37 7.21 -8.88 5.09
CA ALA A 37 6.32 -7.81 5.54
C ALA A 37 6.08 -7.95 7.05
N THR A 38 5.65 -6.87 7.67
CA THR A 38 5.30 -6.80 9.09
C THR A 38 3.92 -7.39 9.35
N ILE A 39 3.45 -7.34 10.59
CA ILE A 39 2.12 -7.84 10.98
C ILE A 39 1.00 -7.16 10.18
N VAL A 40 -0.12 -7.88 10.01
CA VAL A 40 -1.36 -7.30 9.49
C VAL A 40 -1.99 -6.42 10.55
N LYS A 41 -2.35 -5.19 10.17
CA LYS A 41 -3.02 -4.21 11.03
C LYS A 41 -4.47 -4.02 10.62
N ASP A 42 -5.25 -3.36 11.49
CA ASP A 42 -6.65 -3.01 11.23
C ASP A 42 -6.83 -1.49 11.25
N GLN A 43 -7.17 -0.92 10.09
CA GLN A 43 -7.49 0.50 9.97
C GLN A 43 -8.82 0.88 10.64
N ALA A 44 -9.66 -0.10 10.91
CA ALA A 44 -10.99 0.08 11.50
C ALA A 44 -11.83 1.14 10.77
N HIS A 45 -12.44 2.11 11.50
CA HIS A 45 -13.35 3.12 10.93
C HIS A 45 -12.63 4.46 10.69
N THR A 46 -11.57 4.46 9.89
CA THR A 46 -10.76 5.67 9.69
C THR A 46 -10.75 6.20 8.25
N GLY A 47 -10.97 5.34 7.24
CA GLY A 47 -10.79 5.71 5.83
C GLY A 47 -9.33 6.02 5.47
N THR A 48 -8.36 5.43 6.18
CA THR A 48 -6.93 5.71 6.04
C THR A 48 -6.14 4.54 5.44
N CYS A 49 -6.79 3.70 4.59
CA CYS A 49 -6.16 2.58 3.89
C CYS A 49 -4.86 2.97 3.18
N TRP A 50 -4.84 4.16 2.56
CA TRP A 50 -3.68 4.71 1.89
C TRP A 50 -2.44 4.78 2.81
N CYS A 51 -2.64 5.18 4.06
CA CYS A 51 -1.57 5.28 5.04
C CYS A 51 -1.15 3.88 5.52
N PHE A 52 -2.09 2.99 5.84
CA PHE A 52 -1.78 1.61 6.27
C PHE A 52 -1.03 0.82 5.20
N ALA A 53 -1.45 0.91 3.95
CA ALA A 53 -0.77 0.26 2.83
C ALA A 53 0.64 0.81 2.61
N THR A 54 0.78 2.14 2.58
CA THR A 54 2.07 2.78 2.33
C THR A 54 3.04 2.60 3.51
N VAL A 55 2.58 2.68 4.75
CA VAL A 55 3.41 2.42 5.93
C VAL A 55 3.88 0.97 5.93
N SER A 56 3.01 0.00 5.62
CA SER A 56 3.41 -1.40 5.45
C SER A 56 4.45 -1.61 4.35
N PHE A 57 4.34 -0.89 3.23
CA PHE A 57 5.36 -0.85 2.18
C PHE A 57 6.68 -0.26 2.70
N LEU A 58 6.66 0.86 3.42
CA LEU A 58 7.86 1.49 4.00
C LEU A 58 8.54 0.59 5.05
N GLU A 59 7.77 -0.15 5.85
CA GLU A 59 8.30 -1.16 6.77
C GLU A 59 9.06 -2.25 6.01
N SER A 60 8.51 -2.75 4.90
CA SER A 60 9.19 -3.73 4.03
C SER A 60 10.44 -3.14 3.36
N GLU A 61 10.43 -1.86 3.01
CA GLU A 61 11.61 -1.18 2.48
C GLU A 61 12.74 -1.05 3.54
N ALA A 62 12.41 -0.74 4.79
CA ALA A 62 13.39 -0.74 5.88
C ALA A 62 13.98 -2.14 6.13
N ILE A 63 13.14 -3.19 6.04
CA ILE A 63 13.59 -4.58 6.14
C ILE A 63 14.50 -4.93 4.95
N ARG A 64 14.13 -4.57 3.73
CA ARG A 64 14.93 -4.81 2.52
C ARG A 64 16.29 -4.13 2.57
N LYS A 65 16.35 -2.91 3.12
CA LYS A 65 17.60 -2.16 3.33
C LYS A 65 18.45 -2.72 4.50
N GLY A 66 17.90 -3.61 5.32
CA GLY A 66 18.58 -4.20 6.48
C GLY A 66 18.65 -3.25 7.68
N THR A 67 17.89 -2.17 7.70
CA THR A 67 17.83 -1.19 8.79
C THR A 67 16.83 -1.58 9.89
N ALA A 68 15.93 -2.51 9.57
CA ALA A 68 14.94 -3.07 10.47
C ALA A 68 14.70 -4.56 10.21
N ASP A 69 13.95 -5.20 11.08
CA ASP A 69 13.42 -6.56 10.94
C ASP A 69 11.87 -6.54 10.96
N THR A 70 11.24 -7.71 10.83
CA THR A 70 9.78 -7.86 10.78
C THR A 70 9.04 -7.47 12.06
N SER A 71 9.76 -7.14 13.13
CA SER A 71 9.19 -6.58 14.37
C SER A 71 8.98 -5.06 14.30
N LEU A 72 9.47 -4.39 13.24
CA LEU A 72 9.21 -2.97 13.03
C LEU A 72 7.69 -2.74 12.95
N ASN A 73 7.22 -1.75 13.67
CA ASN A 73 5.81 -1.37 13.72
C ASN A 73 5.73 0.16 13.74
N LEU A 74 5.56 0.75 12.57
CA LEU A 74 5.45 2.21 12.40
C LEU A 74 4.03 2.69 12.70
N SER A 75 3.92 3.91 13.18
CA SER A 75 2.63 4.54 13.47
C SER A 75 2.01 5.15 12.21
N GLU A 76 0.89 4.61 11.78
CA GLU A 76 0.05 5.21 10.73
C GLU A 76 -0.57 6.52 11.24
N MET A 77 -1.00 6.55 12.48
CA MET A 77 -1.69 7.71 13.05
C MET A 77 -0.79 8.93 13.17
N TYR A 78 0.53 8.74 13.27
CA TYR A 78 1.47 9.87 13.22
C TYR A 78 1.45 10.55 11.84
N ILE A 79 1.46 9.79 10.75
CA ILE A 79 1.35 10.30 9.37
C ILE A 79 -0.05 10.89 9.12
N VAL A 80 -1.10 10.17 9.49
CA VAL A 80 -2.50 10.62 9.35
C VAL A 80 -2.72 11.97 10.03
N ARG A 81 -2.12 12.19 11.20
CA ARG A 81 -2.17 13.47 11.90
C ARG A 81 -1.58 14.61 11.08
N GLN A 82 -0.43 14.40 10.43
CA GLN A 82 0.22 15.42 9.60
C GLN A 82 -0.64 15.72 8.36
N GLU A 83 -1.22 14.68 7.78
CA GLU A 83 -2.10 14.82 6.63
C GLU A 83 -3.37 15.64 6.96
N TYR A 84 -3.98 15.47 8.14
CA TYR A 84 -5.10 16.33 8.57
C TYR A 84 -4.73 17.82 8.57
N LEU A 85 -3.53 18.14 9.04
CA LEU A 85 -3.04 19.54 9.08
C LEU A 85 -2.77 20.07 7.66
N ARG A 86 -2.14 19.28 6.81
CA ARG A 86 -1.80 19.66 5.44
C ARG A 86 -3.06 19.85 4.58
N ARG A 87 -3.98 18.91 4.67
CA ARG A 87 -5.26 18.94 3.96
C ARG A 87 -6.15 20.09 4.43
N GLY A 88 -6.18 20.34 5.72
CA GLY A 88 -6.90 21.49 6.27
C GLY A 88 -6.37 22.83 5.76
N ALA A 89 -5.06 22.95 5.61
CA ALA A 89 -4.45 24.13 4.99
C ALA A 89 -4.82 24.28 3.51
N ASP A 90 -4.76 23.19 2.74
CA ASP A 90 -5.17 23.18 1.32
C ASP A 90 -6.63 23.60 1.17
N PHE A 91 -7.53 23.00 1.96
CA PHE A 91 -8.95 23.36 1.96
C PHE A 91 -9.17 24.84 2.24
N TYR A 92 -8.49 25.41 3.24
CA TYR A 92 -8.60 26.82 3.57
C TYR A 92 -8.10 27.70 2.42
N TYR A 93 -6.90 27.44 1.86
CA TYR A 93 -6.33 28.26 0.79
C TYR A 93 -7.10 28.11 -0.52
N ARG A 94 -7.76 26.99 -0.77
CA ARG A 94 -8.73 26.79 -1.87
C ARG A 94 -10.12 27.39 -1.56
N ARG A 95 -10.23 28.16 -0.48
CA ARG A 95 -11.46 28.87 -0.11
C ARG A 95 -12.65 27.95 0.11
N GLY A 96 -12.43 26.80 0.73
CA GLY A 96 -13.45 25.80 1.00
C GLY A 96 -13.80 24.89 -0.19
N LYS A 97 -12.98 24.88 -1.24
CA LYS A 97 -13.17 24.01 -2.43
C LYS A 97 -12.19 22.83 -2.49
N GLY A 98 -11.34 22.65 -1.49
CA GLY A 98 -10.44 21.52 -1.37
C GLY A 98 -11.15 20.24 -0.93
N ARG A 99 -10.46 19.09 -1.07
CA ARG A 99 -10.93 17.79 -0.57
C ARG A 99 -10.91 17.75 0.95
N ARG A 100 -11.92 17.17 1.57
CA ARG A 100 -12.03 17.00 3.05
C ARG A 100 -12.11 15.55 3.50
N GLY A 101 -12.35 14.61 2.63
CA GLY A 101 -12.47 13.19 2.97
C GLY A 101 -11.19 12.60 3.60
N PRO A 102 -11.30 11.47 4.29
CA PRO A 102 -10.15 10.81 4.93
C PRO A 102 -9.25 10.04 3.94
N GLY A 103 -9.73 9.77 2.71
CA GLY A 103 -9.00 9.06 1.67
C GLY A 103 -7.76 9.79 1.19
N GLY A 104 -6.86 9.10 0.55
CA GLY A 104 -5.60 9.62 0.03
C GLY A 104 -4.88 8.54 -0.79
N ILE A 105 -3.71 8.88 -1.34
CA ILE A 105 -2.87 7.98 -2.11
C ILE A 105 -1.43 7.93 -1.57
N SER A 106 -0.62 7.02 -2.08
CA SER A 106 0.66 6.64 -1.43
C SER A 106 1.65 7.79 -1.27
N HIS A 107 1.80 8.69 -2.25
CA HIS A 107 2.79 9.78 -2.16
C HIS A 107 2.54 10.74 -0.98
N GLN A 108 1.30 10.86 -0.53
CA GLN A 108 0.97 11.73 0.60
C GLN A 108 1.63 11.23 1.88
N ALA A 109 1.67 9.91 2.11
CA ALA A 109 2.36 9.33 3.25
C ALA A 109 3.88 9.52 3.15
N THR A 110 4.47 9.34 1.98
CA THR A 110 5.91 9.54 1.78
C THR A 110 6.32 11.00 1.90
N LEU A 111 5.49 11.92 1.44
CA LEU A 111 5.70 13.36 1.59
C LEU A 111 5.67 13.78 3.07
N ASP A 112 4.69 13.30 3.84
CA ASP A 112 4.59 13.58 5.27
C ASP A 112 5.74 12.92 6.05
N MET A 113 6.14 11.70 5.68
CA MET A 113 7.34 11.05 6.19
C MET A 113 8.60 11.91 5.98
N ASP A 114 8.81 12.44 4.79
CA ASP A 114 9.99 13.24 4.49
C ASP A 114 10.03 14.55 5.29
N LYS A 115 8.88 15.16 5.45
CA LYS A 115 8.75 16.46 6.11
C LYS A 115 8.74 16.35 7.64
N HIS A 116 8.08 15.33 8.19
CA HIS A 116 7.81 15.20 9.62
C HIS A 116 8.51 14.04 10.29
N GLY A 117 9.08 13.10 9.54
CA GLY A 117 9.72 11.88 10.05
C GLY A 117 8.72 10.76 10.32
N LEU A 118 9.13 9.79 11.14
CA LEU A 118 8.35 8.61 11.50
C LEU A 118 8.40 8.36 13.01
N MET A 119 7.40 7.67 13.52
CA MET A 119 7.35 7.16 14.89
C MET A 119 6.98 5.68 14.87
N THR A 120 7.27 4.98 15.97
CA THR A 120 6.75 3.62 16.17
C THR A 120 5.32 3.68 16.70
N GLU A 121 4.54 2.63 16.44
CA GLU A 121 3.20 2.44 17.00
C GLU A 121 3.21 2.43 18.53
N GLU A 122 4.25 1.84 19.14
CA GLU A 122 4.44 1.85 20.60
C GLU A 122 4.60 3.26 21.15
N ALA A 123 5.30 4.14 20.43
CA ALA A 123 5.52 5.52 20.84
C ALA A 123 4.28 6.41 20.61
N TYR A 124 3.53 6.13 19.56
CA TYR A 124 2.36 6.92 19.20
C TYR A 124 1.34 6.07 18.43
N SER A 125 0.49 5.37 19.15
CA SER A 125 -0.61 4.60 18.53
C SER A 125 -1.75 5.49 18.05
N GLY A 126 -1.86 6.72 18.56
CA GLY A 126 -3.02 7.57 18.35
C GLY A 126 -4.31 7.10 19.06
N LEU A 127 -4.26 5.99 19.79
CA LEU A 127 -5.41 5.46 20.52
C LEU A 127 -5.59 6.15 21.86
N LEU A 128 -6.82 6.59 22.14
CA LEU A 128 -7.19 7.05 23.47
C LEU A 128 -7.14 5.91 24.48
N ASN A 129 -6.84 6.22 25.75
CA ASN A 129 -6.80 5.24 26.83
C ASN A 129 -8.08 4.39 26.87
N GLY A 130 -7.94 3.08 26.75
CA GLY A 130 -9.02 2.11 26.77
C GLY A 130 -9.71 1.87 25.40
N ALA A 131 -9.39 2.63 24.37
CA ALA A 131 -9.87 2.35 23.01
C ALA A 131 -9.14 1.13 22.42
N LYS A 132 -9.89 0.26 21.72
CA LYS A 132 -9.34 -0.93 21.06
C LYS A 132 -9.15 -0.76 19.56
N SER A 133 -9.78 0.26 18.97
CA SER A 133 -9.74 0.55 17.55
C SER A 133 -9.99 2.03 17.30
N HIS A 134 -9.55 2.49 16.14
CA HIS A 134 -9.76 3.86 15.70
C HIS A 134 -11.17 4.07 15.14
N ASN A 135 -11.73 5.25 15.40
CA ASN A 135 -12.93 5.75 14.73
C ASN A 135 -12.81 7.26 14.54
N HIS A 136 -12.59 7.68 13.31
CA HIS A 136 -12.36 9.07 12.95
C HIS A 136 -13.63 9.86 12.61
N THR A 137 -14.83 9.27 12.72
CA THR A 137 -16.09 9.93 12.34
C THR A 137 -16.27 11.27 13.03
N GLN A 138 -16.07 11.32 14.37
CA GLN A 138 -16.24 12.55 15.12
C GLN A 138 -15.05 13.51 14.97
N LEU A 139 -13.83 12.98 14.88
CA LEU A 139 -12.63 13.75 14.56
C LEU A 139 -12.80 14.50 13.24
N GLN A 140 -13.17 13.79 12.17
CA GLN A 140 -13.38 14.39 10.85
C GLN A 140 -14.43 15.50 10.90
N LYS A 141 -15.56 15.22 11.59
CA LYS A 141 -16.62 16.22 11.72
C LYS A 141 -16.15 17.49 12.42
N GLU A 142 -15.43 17.39 13.54
CA GLU A 142 -14.96 18.57 14.29
C GLU A 142 -13.92 19.39 13.48
N ILE A 143 -13.05 18.70 12.73
CA ILE A 143 -12.10 19.37 11.83
C ILE A 143 -12.86 20.09 10.70
N ASP A 144 -13.85 19.44 10.09
CA ASP A 144 -14.65 20.03 9.01
C ASP A 144 -15.42 21.27 9.47
N ASP A 145 -16.08 21.21 10.63
CA ASP A 145 -16.82 22.32 11.22
C ASP A 145 -15.89 23.52 11.54
N LEU A 146 -14.68 23.22 12.04
CA LEU A 146 -13.65 24.23 12.29
C LEU A 146 -13.18 24.91 11.00
N LEU A 147 -12.90 24.11 9.96
CA LEU A 147 -12.41 24.61 8.67
C LEU A 147 -13.48 25.44 7.93
N ASP A 148 -14.74 25.03 7.95
CA ASP A 148 -15.86 25.81 7.40
C ASP A 148 -15.95 27.19 8.09
N THR A 149 -15.85 27.19 9.42
CA THR A 149 -15.81 28.43 10.19
C THR A 149 -14.60 29.31 9.82
N ALA A 150 -13.43 28.71 9.68
CA ALA A 150 -12.19 29.43 9.35
C ALA A 150 -12.28 30.09 7.96
N VAL A 151 -12.84 29.41 6.96
CA VAL A 151 -13.06 29.96 5.61
C VAL A 151 -13.98 31.18 5.64
N VAL A 152 -15.05 31.15 6.46
CA VAL A 152 -15.96 32.28 6.62
C VAL A 152 -15.27 33.45 7.32
N LEU A 153 -14.52 33.18 8.39
CA LEU A 153 -13.85 34.22 9.20
C LEU A 153 -12.63 34.84 8.49
N LYS A 154 -11.99 34.15 7.54
CA LYS A 154 -10.82 34.62 6.76
C LYS A 154 -9.63 35.06 7.63
N LYS A 155 -9.38 34.39 8.76
CA LYS A 155 -8.35 34.74 9.75
C LYS A 155 -7.09 33.85 9.68
N GLY A 156 -6.94 33.06 8.63
CA GLY A 156 -5.84 32.10 8.46
C GLY A 156 -6.27 30.68 8.80
N VAL A 157 -5.37 29.71 8.51
CA VAL A 157 -5.56 28.31 8.87
C VAL A 157 -5.52 28.18 10.40
N PRO A 158 -6.51 27.55 11.03
CA PRO A 158 -6.58 27.49 12.49
C PRO A 158 -5.75 26.34 13.07
N PHE A 159 -4.44 26.28 12.77
CA PHE A 159 -3.55 25.16 13.14
C PHE A 159 -3.59 24.82 14.63
N ASP A 160 -3.59 25.81 15.52
CA ASP A 160 -3.63 25.57 16.97
C ASP A 160 -4.88 24.80 17.37
N LYS A 161 -6.05 25.21 16.87
CA LYS A 161 -7.31 24.53 17.13
C LYS A 161 -7.41 23.17 16.46
N MET A 162 -6.83 23.01 15.27
CA MET A 162 -6.73 21.70 14.64
C MET A 162 -5.88 20.76 15.49
N ASN A 163 -4.74 21.23 16.01
CA ASN A 163 -3.91 20.44 16.91
C ASN A 163 -4.63 20.08 18.22
N GLU A 164 -5.40 20.99 18.82
CA GLU A 164 -6.22 20.70 20.00
C GLU A 164 -7.25 19.58 19.72
N ILE A 165 -7.92 19.62 18.56
CA ILE A 165 -8.85 18.56 18.14
C ILE A 165 -8.09 17.24 17.91
N LEU A 166 -6.96 17.29 17.20
CA LEU A 166 -6.14 16.10 16.96
C LEU A 166 -5.61 15.50 18.27
N ASP A 167 -5.16 16.32 19.23
CA ASP A 167 -4.75 15.87 20.57
C ASP A 167 -5.90 15.22 21.36
N LYS A 168 -7.12 15.70 21.17
CA LYS A 168 -8.34 15.14 21.79
C LYS A 168 -8.66 13.74 21.28
N TYR A 169 -8.43 13.44 19.98
CA TYR A 169 -8.84 12.19 19.34
C TYR A 169 -7.69 11.21 19.06
N LEU A 170 -6.48 11.74 18.87
CA LEU A 170 -5.30 10.94 18.52
C LEU A 170 -4.17 11.04 19.56
N VAL A 171 -4.45 11.57 20.72
CA VAL A 171 -3.52 11.92 21.78
C VAL A 171 -2.41 12.90 21.35
N LYS A 172 -1.67 13.42 22.30
CA LYS A 172 -0.58 14.36 22.04
C LYS A 172 0.67 13.63 21.56
N VAL A 173 1.31 14.15 20.51
CA VAL A 173 2.56 13.61 19.98
C VAL A 173 3.70 13.90 20.96
N PRO A 174 4.50 12.90 21.38
CA PRO A 174 5.72 13.13 22.14
C PRO A 174 6.82 13.72 21.24
N GLU A 175 7.68 14.56 21.81
CA GLU A 175 8.82 15.15 21.08
C GLU A 175 9.90 14.14 20.76
N THR A 176 10.16 13.20 21.71
CA THR A 176 11.13 12.12 21.57
C THR A 176 10.53 10.80 22.07
N PHE A 177 11.11 9.70 21.65
CA PHE A 177 10.71 8.35 22.06
C PHE A 177 11.90 7.39 22.02
N THR A 178 11.77 6.24 22.69
CA THR A 178 12.80 5.21 22.72
C THR A 178 12.46 4.08 21.74
N TYR A 179 13.44 3.71 20.90
CA TYR A 179 13.37 2.51 20.06
C TYR A 179 14.65 1.67 20.26
N LYS A 180 14.49 0.39 20.59
CA LYS A 180 15.59 -0.56 20.87
C LYS A 180 16.65 0.05 21.82
N GLY A 181 16.20 0.74 22.88
CA GLY A 181 17.06 1.31 23.94
C GLY A 181 17.78 2.62 23.59
N LYS A 182 17.48 3.21 22.42
CA LYS A 182 18.04 4.50 22.01
C LYS A 182 16.93 5.54 21.80
N GLU A 183 17.20 6.79 22.20
CA GLU A 183 16.28 7.90 22.03
C GLU A 183 16.35 8.48 20.62
N TYR A 184 15.19 8.81 20.06
CA TYR A 184 14.99 9.41 18.76
C TYR A 184 13.92 10.50 18.81
N ASN A 185 14.02 11.49 17.94
CA ASN A 185 12.87 12.25 17.45
C ASN A 185 12.40 11.67 16.09
N PRO A 186 11.23 12.05 15.58
CA PRO A 186 10.69 11.47 14.35
C PRO A 186 11.64 11.55 13.15
N ILE A 187 12.35 12.66 12.97
CA ILE A 187 13.29 12.86 11.85
C ILE A 187 14.51 11.95 11.99
N THR A 188 15.11 11.89 13.18
CA THR A 188 16.29 11.03 13.41
C THR A 188 15.94 9.55 13.32
N PHE A 189 14.72 9.17 13.66
CA PHE A 189 14.23 7.80 13.52
C PHE A 189 14.03 7.43 12.03
N ARG A 190 13.36 8.26 11.24
CA ARG A 190 13.26 8.08 9.80
C ARG A 190 14.64 7.96 9.13
N ASN A 191 15.61 8.82 9.53
CA ASN A 191 16.98 8.77 9.01
C ASN A 191 17.70 7.46 9.37
N MET A 192 17.48 6.92 10.59
CA MET A 192 18.01 5.63 11.00
C MET A 192 17.46 4.47 10.18
N LEU A 193 16.20 4.57 9.72
CA LEU A 193 15.58 3.60 8.82
C LEU A 193 16.02 3.77 7.36
N GLU A 194 16.77 4.82 7.04
CA GLU A 194 17.23 5.16 5.67
C GLU A 194 16.09 5.27 4.65
N LEU A 195 14.92 5.74 5.10
CA LEU A 195 13.77 5.94 4.23
C LEU A 195 13.76 7.37 3.68
N ASN A 196 13.54 7.49 2.36
CA ASN A 196 13.52 8.74 1.63
C ASN A 196 12.45 8.68 0.53
N GLY A 197 11.47 9.57 0.58
CA GLY A 197 10.35 9.61 -0.38
C GLY A 197 10.77 9.80 -1.83
N GLU A 198 11.91 10.47 -2.09
CA GLU A 198 12.44 10.64 -3.45
C GLU A 198 12.88 9.31 -4.12
N GLU A 199 12.99 8.24 -3.36
CA GLU A 199 13.30 6.91 -3.89
C GLU A 199 12.07 6.19 -4.44
N TYR A 200 10.87 6.67 -4.15
CA TYR A 200 9.62 6.04 -4.56
C TYR A 200 8.96 6.80 -5.71
N ILE A 201 8.35 6.04 -6.60
CA ILE A 201 7.66 6.58 -7.78
C ILE A 201 6.30 5.93 -7.93
N GLU A 202 5.35 6.70 -8.41
CA GLU A 202 4.01 6.22 -8.75
C GLU A 202 3.90 5.97 -10.25
N ILE A 203 3.26 4.85 -10.60
CA ILE A 203 3.10 4.37 -11.97
C ILE A 203 1.67 3.92 -12.18
N THR A 204 1.11 4.25 -13.32
CA THR A 204 -0.25 3.89 -13.75
C THR A 204 -0.27 3.48 -15.22
N SER A 205 -1.46 3.09 -15.72
CA SER A 205 -1.65 2.73 -17.12
C SER A 205 -3.03 3.16 -17.60
N PHE A 206 -3.10 4.26 -18.34
CA PHE A 206 -4.34 4.74 -18.96
C PHE A 206 -4.08 5.23 -20.39
N THR A 207 -4.99 4.94 -21.33
CA THR A 207 -4.80 5.27 -22.75
C THR A 207 -5.20 6.70 -23.11
N HIS A 208 -5.93 7.40 -22.24
CA HIS A 208 -6.33 8.80 -22.47
C HIS A 208 -5.19 9.81 -22.25
N HIS A 209 -4.01 9.37 -21.75
CA HIS A 209 -2.79 10.15 -21.67
C HIS A 209 -1.62 9.45 -22.38
N PRO A 210 -0.62 10.21 -22.87
CA PRO A 210 0.56 9.63 -23.51
C PRO A 210 1.33 8.69 -22.58
N PHE A 211 1.82 7.57 -23.11
CA PHE A 211 2.71 6.67 -22.38
C PHE A 211 4.12 7.26 -22.25
N TYR A 212 4.80 6.84 -21.20
CA TYR A 212 6.16 7.27 -20.79
C TYR A 212 6.28 8.73 -20.38
N GLU A 213 5.16 9.39 -20.14
CA GLU A 213 5.05 10.74 -19.59
C GLU A 213 4.39 10.72 -18.21
N LYS A 214 4.49 11.81 -17.49
CA LYS A 214 3.76 12.00 -16.24
C LYS A 214 2.46 12.75 -16.48
N PHE A 215 1.41 12.32 -15.79
CA PHE A 215 0.17 13.08 -15.70
C PHE A 215 -0.41 13.00 -14.29
N ILE A 216 -1.33 13.89 -13.96
CA ILE A 216 -2.06 13.91 -12.70
C ILE A 216 -3.29 13.02 -12.88
N ILE A 217 -3.34 11.90 -12.15
CA ILE A 217 -4.53 11.02 -12.19
C ILE A 217 -5.71 11.79 -11.63
N GLU A 218 -6.82 11.80 -12.37
CA GLU A 218 -8.02 12.59 -12.12
C GLU A 218 -8.94 11.91 -11.09
N ILE A 219 -8.41 11.65 -9.90
CA ILE A 219 -9.15 11.11 -8.76
C ILE A 219 -9.24 12.12 -7.62
N PRO A 220 -10.36 12.11 -6.85
CA PRO A 220 -10.53 13.06 -5.74
C PRO A 220 -9.46 12.97 -4.66
N ASP A 221 -8.91 11.78 -4.42
CA ASP A 221 -7.94 11.53 -3.37
C ASP A 221 -6.51 11.95 -3.75
N ASN A 222 -6.27 12.25 -5.04
CA ASN A 222 -5.07 12.99 -5.51
C ASN A 222 -5.27 14.51 -5.38
N TRP A 223 -5.69 14.97 -4.20
CA TRP A 223 -6.08 16.35 -3.94
C TRP A 223 -4.91 17.36 -4.04
N ASP A 224 -3.68 16.94 -3.83
CA ASP A 224 -2.45 17.74 -3.95
C ASP A 224 -1.80 17.64 -5.36
N MET A 225 -2.48 16.97 -6.29
CA MET A 225 -2.16 16.95 -7.74
C MET A 225 -0.77 16.39 -8.05
N ALA A 226 -0.36 15.33 -7.37
CA ALA A 226 0.86 14.63 -7.71
C ALA A 226 0.72 13.91 -9.07
N SER A 227 1.83 13.74 -9.75
CA SER A 227 1.86 13.13 -11.07
C SER A 227 2.49 11.74 -11.04
N SER A 228 1.83 10.79 -11.71
CA SER A 228 2.29 9.42 -11.89
C SER A 228 2.83 9.19 -13.29
N TYR A 229 3.81 8.29 -13.43
CA TYR A 229 4.26 7.84 -14.74
C TYR A 229 3.21 6.95 -15.39
N ASN A 230 2.90 7.21 -16.66
CA ASN A 230 2.00 6.40 -17.45
C ASN A 230 2.77 5.40 -18.31
N VAL A 231 2.44 4.11 -18.22
CA VAL A 231 3.07 3.05 -19.03
C VAL A 231 2.01 2.17 -19.68
N PRO A 232 2.32 1.44 -20.77
CA PRO A 232 1.43 0.41 -21.29
C PRO A 232 1.03 -0.62 -20.23
N LEU A 233 -0.18 -1.18 -20.32
CA LEU A 233 -0.76 -2.08 -19.33
C LEU A 233 0.10 -3.31 -19.03
N ASP A 234 0.64 -3.94 -20.06
CA ASP A 234 1.51 -5.10 -19.87
C ASP A 234 2.84 -4.72 -19.21
N GLU A 235 3.35 -3.50 -19.47
CA GLU A 235 4.56 -3.01 -18.80
C GLU A 235 4.28 -2.66 -17.32
N LEU A 236 3.09 -2.20 -16.96
CA LEU A 236 2.69 -2.00 -15.55
C LEU A 236 2.72 -3.32 -14.79
N ASP A 237 2.13 -4.37 -15.37
CA ASP A 237 2.13 -5.72 -14.79
C ASP A 237 3.55 -6.32 -14.71
N GLU A 238 4.37 -6.14 -15.75
CA GLU A 238 5.77 -6.56 -15.77
C GLU A 238 6.59 -5.83 -14.70
N ILE A 239 6.42 -4.52 -14.54
CA ILE A 239 7.08 -3.71 -13.51
C ILE A 239 6.73 -4.23 -12.12
N CYS A 240 5.45 -4.48 -11.83
CA CYS A 240 5.01 -5.04 -10.56
C CYS A 240 5.65 -6.42 -10.30
N THR A 241 5.53 -7.33 -11.26
CA THR A 241 6.12 -8.68 -11.18
C THR A 241 7.64 -8.63 -10.98
N ARG A 242 8.32 -7.74 -11.71
CA ARG A 242 9.76 -7.53 -11.58
C ARG A 242 10.13 -7.01 -10.18
N ALA A 243 9.45 -5.99 -9.68
CA ALA A 243 9.69 -5.48 -8.33
C ALA A 243 9.66 -6.61 -7.31
N LEU A 244 8.60 -7.39 -7.30
CA LEU A 244 8.40 -8.49 -6.36
C LEU A 244 9.49 -9.57 -6.47
N THR A 245 9.83 -10.00 -7.69
CA THR A 245 10.84 -11.03 -7.90
C THR A 245 12.26 -10.59 -7.58
N HIS A 246 12.53 -9.28 -7.54
CA HIS A 246 13.82 -8.67 -7.17
C HIS A 246 13.89 -8.22 -5.71
N GLY A 247 12.94 -8.60 -4.87
CA GLY A 247 12.99 -8.34 -3.43
C GLY A 247 12.35 -7.04 -2.96
N PHE A 248 11.69 -6.31 -3.85
CA PHE A 248 10.89 -5.14 -3.53
C PHE A 248 9.43 -5.53 -3.29
N THR A 249 8.69 -4.67 -2.62
CA THR A 249 7.23 -4.76 -2.49
C THR A 249 6.57 -3.60 -3.22
N VAL A 250 5.24 -3.55 -3.23
CA VAL A 250 4.48 -2.57 -4.02
C VAL A 250 3.30 -2.06 -3.20
N ALA A 251 3.18 -0.74 -3.00
CA ALA A 251 1.91 -0.19 -2.54
C ALA A 251 0.97 -0.06 -3.74
N TRP A 252 -0.26 -0.50 -3.59
CA TRP A 252 -1.20 -0.73 -4.67
C TRP A 252 -2.55 -0.10 -4.38
N ASP A 253 -2.94 0.81 -5.24
CA ASP A 253 -4.22 1.48 -5.26
C ASP A 253 -5.11 0.83 -6.31
N ALA A 254 -6.33 0.41 -5.90
CA ALA A 254 -7.22 -0.36 -6.73
C ALA A 254 -8.69 -0.19 -6.35
N ASP A 255 -9.55 -0.45 -7.32
CA ASP A 255 -10.96 -0.70 -7.10
C ASP A 255 -11.15 -2.10 -6.49
N MET A 256 -11.71 -2.14 -5.28
CA MET A 256 -12.02 -3.38 -4.56
C MET A 256 -13.52 -3.52 -4.23
N SER A 257 -14.35 -2.56 -4.61
CA SER A 257 -15.80 -2.59 -4.35
C SER A 257 -16.53 -3.67 -5.14
N GLU A 258 -15.85 -4.40 -5.96
CA GLU A 258 -16.31 -5.43 -6.86
C GLU A 258 -16.91 -6.67 -6.18
N ILE A 259 -17.91 -7.26 -6.83
CA ILE A 259 -18.59 -8.48 -6.34
C ILE A 259 -17.68 -9.72 -6.29
N TYR A 260 -16.56 -9.68 -6.98
CA TYR A 260 -15.57 -10.75 -7.06
C TYR A 260 -14.25 -10.43 -6.35
N PHE A 261 -14.17 -9.35 -5.57
CA PHE A 261 -13.14 -9.15 -4.56
C PHE A 261 -13.64 -9.74 -3.22
N ALA A 262 -13.17 -10.92 -2.86
CA ALA A 262 -13.67 -11.68 -1.73
C ALA A 262 -12.56 -12.00 -0.70
N GLN A 263 -12.27 -11.03 0.19
CA GLN A 263 -11.25 -11.17 1.24
C GLN A 263 -11.44 -12.45 2.07
N ASN A 264 -12.66 -12.76 2.49
CA ASN A 264 -12.98 -13.94 3.29
C ASN A 264 -12.88 -15.28 2.52
N LYS A 265 -12.58 -15.24 1.23
CA LYS A 265 -12.28 -16.39 0.37
C LYS A 265 -10.82 -16.40 -0.07
N HIS A 266 -10.03 -15.42 0.35
CA HIS A 266 -8.65 -15.18 -0.06
C HIS A 266 -8.46 -15.00 -1.58
N LEU A 267 -9.51 -14.59 -2.31
CA LEU A 267 -9.51 -14.49 -3.77
C LEU A 267 -10.09 -13.17 -4.26
N ALA A 268 -9.39 -12.56 -5.21
CA ALA A 268 -9.92 -11.51 -6.08
C ALA A 268 -9.67 -11.91 -7.53
N LEU A 269 -10.77 -12.08 -8.28
CA LEU A 269 -10.78 -12.61 -9.64
C LEU A 269 -11.56 -11.65 -10.55
N PHE A 270 -11.17 -11.52 -11.81
CA PHE A 270 -11.96 -10.77 -12.77
C PHE A 270 -12.87 -11.71 -13.58
N THR A 271 -13.98 -12.11 -12.98
CA THR A 271 -14.95 -13.01 -13.58
C THR A 271 -16.37 -12.41 -13.51
N PRO A 272 -17.07 -12.25 -14.62
CA PRO A 272 -18.45 -11.76 -14.63
C PRO A 272 -19.48 -12.82 -14.25
N GLU A 273 -19.07 -14.10 -14.14
CA GLU A 273 -20.01 -15.21 -14.06
C GLU A 273 -20.79 -15.30 -12.74
N GLU A 274 -20.17 -14.91 -11.60
CA GLU A 274 -20.77 -15.13 -10.29
C GLU A 274 -20.32 -14.09 -9.25
N ASN A 275 -21.18 -13.85 -8.27
CA ASN A 275 -20.87 -13.02 -7.12
C ASN A 275 -20.03 -13.81 -6.09
N LEU A 276 -18.72 -13.77 -6.23
CA LEU A 276 -17.79 -14.46 -5.34
C LEU A 276 -17.91 -13.97 -3.87
N ARG A 277 -18.17 -12.69 -3.67
CA ARG A 277 -18.32 -12.07 -2.33
C ARG A 277 -19.55 -12.62 -1.59
N GLY A 278 -20.66 -12.81 -2.29
CA GLY A 278 -21.92 -13.31 -1.71
C GLY A 278 -21.99 -14.83 -1.53
N MET A 279 -21.06 -15.59 -2.09
CA MET A 279 -21.06 -17.05 -2.01
C MET A 279 -20.65 -17.54 -0.63
N LYS A 280 -21.22 -18.65 -0.16
CA LYS A 280 -20.82 -19.30 1.10
C LYS A 280 -19.44 -19.93 1.03
N ALA A 281 -19.11 -20.52 -0.12
CA ALA A 281 -17.83 -21.16 -0.40
C ALA A 281 -17.46 -20.97 -1.86
N VAL A 282 -16.18 -21.15 -2.19
CA VAL A 282 -15.73 -21.30 -3.58
C VAL A 282 -16.16 -22.69 -4.04
N GLU A 283 -16.91 -22.78 -5.13
CA GLU A 283 -17.55 -24.04 -5.59
C GLU A 283 -16.86 -24.64 -6.83
N LYS A 284 -16.03 -23.85 -7.52
CA LYS A 284 -15.28 -24.27 -8.70
C LYS A 284 -14.09 -23.36 -8.92
N LYS A 285 -13.21 -23.72 -9.85
CA LYS A 285 -12.28 -22.76 -10.43
C LYS A 285 -13.02 -21.91 -11.49
N TYR A 286 -12.84 -20.59 -11.41
CA TYR A 286 -13.50 -19.65 -12.32
C TYR A 286 -12.61 -19.36 -13.53
N VAL A 287 -13.24 -19.17 -14.68
CA VAL A 287 -12.56 -18.67 -15.89
C VAL A 287 -12.59 -17.14 -15.84
N GLU A 288 -11.45 -16.53 -16.04
CA GLU A 288 -11.32 -15.08 -16.08
C GLU A 288 -11.20 -14.56 -17.51
N ASN A 289 -11.71 -13.37 -17.75
CA ASN A 289 -11.54 -12.71 -19.04
C ASN A 289 -10.14 -12.07 -19.13
N PRO A 290 -9.47 -12.18 -20.26
CA PRO A 290 -8.26 -11.39 -20.50
C PRO A 290 -8.61 -9.90 -20.51
N ILE A 291 -7.71 -9.10 -20.00
CA ILE A 291 -7.83 -7.65 -19.95
C ILE A 291 -6.82 -7.03 -20.89
N ASP A 292 -7.33 -6.24 -21.83
CA ASP A 292 -6.54 -5.39 -22.71
C ASP A 292 -6.66 -3.90 -22.30
N PRO A 293 -5.85 -3.01 -22.87
CA PRO A 293 -5.89 -1.58 -22.56
C PRO A 293 -7.23 -0.91 -22.85
N GLU A 294 -7.96 -1.37 -23.87
CA GLU A 294 -9.25 -0.83 -24.31
C GLU A 294 -10.35 -1.17 -23.29
N ILE A 295 -10.42 -2.42 -22.85
CA ILE A 295 -11.35 -2.87 -21.79
C ILE A 295 -11.08 -2.09 -20.50
N ARG A 296 -9.81 -1.99 -20.08
CA ARG A 296 -9.42 -1.24 -18.89
C ARG A 296 -9.84 0.23 -18.98
N GLN A 297 -9.55 0.90 -20.10
CA GLN A 297 -9.93 2.31 -20.30
C GLN A 297 -11.44 2.50 -20.30
N ALA A 298 -12.18 1.60 -20.94
CA ALA A 298 -13.65 1.67 -20.96
C ALA A 298 -14.24 1.59 -19.53
N MET A 299 -13.69 0.72 -18.66
CA MET A 299 -14.12 0.63 -17.26
C MET A 299 -13.79 1.90 -16.45
N TRP A 300 -12.72 2.60 -16.81
CA TRP A 300 -12.39 3.90 -16.22
C TRP A 300 -13.36 4.99 -16.70
N ASP A 301 -13.63 5.03 -18.00
CA ASP A 301 -14.48 6.04 -18.64
C ASP A 301 -15.95 5.94 -18.23
N ASP A 302 -16.43 4.74 -17.94
CA ASP A 302 -17.82 4.47 -17.51
C ASP A 302 -17.99 4.39 -15.97
N TYR A 303 -16.91 4.64 -15.22
CA TYR A 303 -16.86 4.63 -13.76
C TYR A 303 -17.12 3.26 -13.11
N THR A 304 -16.99 2.15 -13.84
CA THR A 304 -16.99 0.80 -13.26
C THR A 304 -15.66 0.41 -12.65
N THR A 305 -14.64 1.25 -12.80
CA THR A 305 -13.39 1.22 -12.02
C THR A 305 -13.21 2.59 -11.36
N SER A 306 -13.10 2.60 -10.05
CA SER A 306 -12.92 3.80 -9.23
C SER A 306 -11.80 3.64 -8.22
N ASP A 307 -11.29 4.78 -7.73
CA ASP A 307 -10.35 4.82 -6.62
C ASP A 307 -11.08 4.47 -5.30
N ASP A 308 -10.70 3.36 -4.69
CA ASP A 308 -11.41 2.78 -3.55
C ASP A 308 -10.52 2.50 -2.37
N HIS A 309 -9.40 1.78 -2.59
CA HIS A 309 -8.67 1.16 -1.50
C HIS A 309 -7.22 0.86 -1.84
N LEU A 310 -6.32 1.26 -0.93
CA LEU A 310 -4.92 0.92 -1.05
C LEU A 310 -4.57 -0.31 -0.22
N MET A 311 -3.70 -1.15 -0.79
CA MET A 311 -3.20 -2.39 -0.22
C MET A 311 -1.69 -2.54 -0.48
N HIS A 312 -1.08 -3.57 0.10
CA HIS A 312 0.36 -3.82 -0.03
C HIS A 312 0.61 -5.17 -0.71
N ILE A 313 1.15 -5.17 -1.93
CA ILE A 313 1.55 -6.40 -2.62
C ILE A 313 2.93 -6.83 -2.12
N THR A 314 3.00 -8.02 -1.54
CA THR A 314 4.23 -8.58 -0.97
C THR A 314 4.87 -9.66 -1.84
N GLY A 315 4.08 -10.30 -2.71
CA GLY A 315 4.58 -11.44 -3.45
C GLY A 315 3.82 -11.78 -4.72
N VAL A 316 4.31 -12.81 -5.39
CA VAL A 316 3.74 -13.38 -6.59
C VAL A 316 3.68 -14.91 -6.47
N ALA A 317 2.58 -15.48 -6.91
CA ALA A 317 2.31 -16.92 -6.95
C ALA A 317 1.77 -17.33 -8.32
N LYS A 318 1.68 -18.63 -8.54
CA LYS A 318 0.96 -19.23 -9.65
C LYS A 318 0.01 -20.30 -9.11
N ASP A 319 -1.17 -20.38 -9.72
CA ASP A 319 -2.08 -21.48 -9.42
C ASP A 319 -1.66 -22.79 -10.13
N GLN A 320 -2.43 -23.86 -9.95
CA GLN A 320 -2.19 -25.18 -10.52
C GLN A 320 -2.17 -25.21 -12.06
N ASP A 321 -2.77 -24.22 -12.72
CA ASP A 321 -2.78 -24.10 -14.19
C ASP A 321 -1.72 -23.10 -14.70
N GLY A 322 -0.91 -22.55 -13.79
CA GLY A 322 0.16 -21.61 -14.12
C GLY A 322 -0.30 -20.15 -14.25
N VAL A 323 -1.56 -19.84 -13.94
CA VAL A 323 -2.06 -18.47 -13.92
C VAL A 323 -1.39 -17.69 -12.78
N LYS A 324 -0.96 -16.47 -13.08
CA LYS A 324 -0.27 -15.60 -12.12
C LYS A 324 -1.25 -14.92 -11.15
N TYR A 325 -0.82 -14.85 -9.89
CA TYR A 325 -1.50 -14.13 -8.81
C TYR A 325 -0.52 -13.29 -8.02
N TYR A 326 -1.00 -12.17 -7.52
CA TYR A 326 -0.29 -11.34 -6.55
C TYR A 326 -0.74 -11.69 -5.13
N ILE A 327 0.22 -11.73 -4.19
CA ILE A 327 -0.03 -11.92 -2.76
C ILE A 327 -0.15 -10.53 -2.16
N VAL A 328 -1.35 -10.20 -1.68
CA VAL A 328 -1.70 -8.85 -1.24
C VAL A 328 -2.04 -8.85 0.24
N LYS A 329 -1.35 -8.03 1.02
CA LYS A 329 -1.62 -7.75 2.42
C LYS A 329 -2.61 -6.59 2.52
N ASN A 330 -3.73 -6.83 3.19
CA ASN A 330 -4.77 -5.85 3.45
C ASN A 330 -4.66 -5.27 4.87
N SER A 331 -5.47 -4.25 5.18
CA SER A 331 -5.50 -3.52 6.45
C SER A 331 -6.83 -3.67 7.21
N TRP A 332 -7.44 -4.86 7.17
CA TRP A 332 -8.71 -5.16 7.84
C TRP A 332 -8.58 -6.17 8.98
N GLY A 333 -7.39 -6.24 9.57
CA GLY A 333 -7.07 -7.14 10.66
C GLY A 333 -6.81 -8.59 10.22
N PRO A 334 -6.12 -9.37 11.07
CA PRO A 334 -5.78 -10.76 10.78
C PRO A 334 -6.98 -11.71 10.86
N ASP A 335 -8.06 -11.31 11.52
CA ASP A 335 -9.27 -12.13 11.66
C ASP A 335 -10.08 -12.24 10.36
N ASN A 336 -9.77 -11.41 9.38
CA ASN A 336 -10.41 -11.42 8.07
C ASN A 336 -9.49 -12.09 7.04
N GLY A 337 -9.48 -13.42 7.03
CA GLY A 337 -8.69 -14.20 6.09
C GLY A 337 -7.18 -14.04 6.29
N ASP A 338 -6.67 -14.14 7.53
CA ASP A 338 -5.28 -13.85 7.90
C ASP A 338 -4.72 -12.49 7.41
N GLY A 339 -5.59 -11.66 6.83
CA GLY A 339 -5.28 -10.36 6.26
C GLY A 339 -4.65 -10.38 4.87
N TYR A 340 -4.55 -11.57 4.23
CA TYR A 340 -4.01 -11.70 2.88
C TYR A 340 -5.06 -12.15 1.87
N ILE A 341 -4.85 -11.74 0.61
CA ILE A 341 -5.69 -12.12 -0.52
C ILE A 341 -4.83 -12.40 -1.76
N TYR A 342 -5.22 -13.38 -2.54
CA TYR A 342 -4.61 -13.71 -3.83
C TYR A 342 -5.39 -13.02 -4.94
N VAL A 343 -4.74 -12.08 -5.61
CA VAL A 343 -5.32 -11.25 -6.68
C VAL A 343 -4.82 -11.75 -8.01
N SER A 344 -5.72 -12.14 -8.89
CA SER A 344 -5.34 -12.61 -10.22
C SER A 344 -4.72 -11.49 -11.08
N GLU A 345 -3.93 -11.89 -12.08
CA GLU A 345 -3.38 -10.96 -13.08
C GLU A 345 -4.48 -10.18 -13.80
N SER A 346 -5.59 -10.84 -14.14
CA SER A 346 -6.73 -10.19 -14.79
C SER A 346 -7.36 -9.13 -13.89
N TYR A 347 -7.55 -9.42 -12.59
CA TYR A 347 -8.04 -8.43 -11.64
C TYR A 347 -7.08 -7.25 -11.49
N PHE A 348 -5.79 -7.53 -11.33
CA PHE A 348 -4.76 -6.48 -11.23
C PHE A 348 -4.79 -5.57 -12.46
N LYS A 349 -4.78 -6.12 -13.67
CA LYS A 349 -4.84 -5.35 -14.92
C LYS A 349 -6.13 -4.54 -15.04
N ALA A 350 -7.26 -5.12 -14.63
CA ALA A 350 -8.57 -4.46 -14.74
C ALA A 350 -8.71 -3.29 -13.77
N LYS A 351 -8.30 -3.49 -12.51
CA LYS A 351 -8.75 -2.67 -11.38
C LYS A 351 -7.66 -1.83 -10.70
N THR A 352 -6.41 -1.88 -11.17
CA THR A 352 -5.34 -1.01 -10.65
C THR A 352 -5.59 0.45 -11.01
N ILE A 353 -5.58 1.34 -10.04
CA ILE A 353 -5.52 2.79 -10.26
C ILE A 353 -4.06 3.19 -10.47
N GLN A 354 -3.21 2.90 -9.48
CA GLN A 354 -1.77 3.11 -9.56
C GLN A 354 -1.00 2.18 -8.62
N ILE A 355 0.31 2.10 -8.83
CA ILE A 355 1.24 1.44 -7.92
C ILE A 355 2.32 2.41 -7.49
N MET A 356 2.83 2.28 -6.25
CA MET A 356 4.07 2.91 -5.82
C MET A 356 5.14 1.83 -5.64
N ILE A 357 6.33 2.08 -6.17
CA ILE A 357 7.50 1.20 -6.06
C ILE A 357 8.76 2.02 -5.76
N HIS A 358 9.78 1.34 -5.26
CA HIS A 358 11.13 1.91 -5.24
C HIS A 358 11.67 2.01 -6.68
N LYS A 359 12.25 3.16 -7.07
CA LYS A 359 12.75 3.40 -8.44
C LYS A 359 13.79 2.39 -8.91
N ASP A 360 14.52 1.73 -7.99
CA ASP A 360 15.51 0.70 -8.33
C ASP A 360 14.91 -0.65 -8.67
N ALA A 361 13.61 -0.84 -8.44
CA ALA A 361 12.88 -2.01 -8.95
C ALA A 361 12.73 -2.00 -10.47
N LEU A 362 12.81 -0.82 -11.10
CA LEU A 362 12.73 -0.68 -12.56
C LEU A 362 13.94 -1.32 -13.27
N SER A 363 13.70 -1.85 -14.46
CA SER A 363 14.78 -2.22 -15.38
C SER A 363 15.52 -0.97 -15.89
N LYS A 364 16.76 -1.16 -16.37
CA LYS A 364 17.51 -0.05 -16.98
C LYS A 364 16.78 0.56 -18.18
N ASP A 365 16.13 -0.28 -18.98
CA ASP A 365 15.39 0.16 -20.15
C ASP A 365 14.15 0.97 -19.74
N MET A 366 13.43 0.54 -18.70
CA MET A 366 12.28 1.29 -18.20
C MET A 366 12.71 2.62 -17.58
N LYS A 367 13.80 2.66 -16.78
CA LYS A 367 14.37 3.93 -16.28
C LYS A 367 14.67 4.89 -17.43
N LYS A 368 15.24 4.38 -18.53
CA LYS A 368 15.53 5.19 -19.72
C LYS A 368 14.26 5.71 -20.39
N LYS A 369 13.24 4.86 -20.59
CA LYS A 369 11.93 5.27 -21.18
C LYS A 369 11.27 6.37 -20.35
N LEU A 370 11.35 6.29 -19.03
CA LEU A 370 10.73 7.24 -18.09
C LEU A 370 11.62 8.45 -17.76
N GLY A 371 12.83 8.55 -18.33
CA GLY A 371 13.76 9.65 -18.06
C GLY A 371 14.29 9.67 -16.61
N ILE A 372 14.25 8.54 -15.91
CA ILE A 372 14.74 8.41 -14.54
C ILE A 372 16.25 8.17 -14.58
N LYS A 373 17.02 9.02 -13.87
CA LYS A 373 18.47 8.87 -13.76
C LYS A 373 18.83 7.54 -13.09
N GLN A 374 19.92 6.93 -13.59
CA GLN A 374 20.51 5.72 -13.00
C GLN A 374 21.21 6.01 -11.68
#